data_5cfa2573d8d4f09f40700518c6f146a9
#
_entry.id   5cfa2573d8d4f09f40700518c6f146a9
#
_cell.length_a   1.000
_cell.length_b   1.000
_cell.length_c   1.000
_cell.angle_alpha   90.00
_cell.angle_beta   90.00
_cell.angle_gamma   90.00
#
_symmetry.space_group_name_H-M   'P 1'
#
loop_
_entity.id
_entity.type
_entity.pdbx_description
1 polymer ?
#
loop_
_entity_poly.entity_id
_entity_poly.type
_entity_poly.pdbx_seq_one_letter_code
_entity_poly.pdbx_strand_id
1 'polypeptide(L)'
;MRVRPAVIRQSLEAMQKQASGMGNPLVDAGVSSTNKHRVAFRHEGRLLEPIAGQFVMDFASREKVVTSTPIPTPESSPQENDAAVWFARGIALEEDPATQTEALGAYQKVLEFESGHAAAHINLGTLYYNRQDFTLAEKHYRAALQADARYALAYFDLGNVLDETGRVQEAIQTYKMAIQLAPTYADAHYNLALAYEKTREPRKALKHWQAYIRLDTTGPWSVHARNQIQRILQADTLKLVHSRRS
;
A
#
# COMPACT_ATOMS: atom_id res chain seq x y z
N MET A 1 18.31 -11.51 5.28
CA MET A 1 18.17 -10.51 4.19
C MET A 1 18.59 -9.14 4.71
N ARG A 2 19.46 -8.37 4.01
CA ARG A 2 19.91 -7.07 4.54
C ARG A 2 19.06 -5.96 3.94
N VAL A 3 18.31 -5.25 4.78
CA VAL A 3 17.60 -4.02 4.40
C VAL A 3 18.63 -2.95 4.04
N ARG A 4 18.36 -2.14 3.01
CA ARG A 4 19.29 -1.07 2.61
C ARG A 4 19.45 -0.04 3.73
N PRO A 5 20.67 0.43 4.05
CA PRO A 5 20.91 1.38 5.14
C PRO A 5 20.09 2.67 5.05
N ALA A 6 19.80 3.13 3.83
CA ALA A 6 18.96 4.30 3.60
C ALA A 6 17.52 4.09 4.09
N VAL A 7 16.94 2.91 3.86
CA VAL A 7 15.58 2.56 4.32
C VAL A 7 15.54 2.50 5.85
N ILE A 8 16.57 1.93 6.47
CA ILE A 8 16.67 1.89 7.94
C ILE A 8 16.74 3.32 8.51
N ARG A 9 17.56 4.18 7.94
CA ARG A 9 17.69 5.59 8.39
C ARG A 9 16.38 6.34 8.25
N GLN A 10 15.73 6.25 7.10
CA GLN A 10 14.45 6.90 6.84
C GLN A 10 13.34 6.39 7.78
N SER A 11 13.31 5.09 8.05
CA SER A 11 12.38 4.51 9.02
C SER A 11 12.63 5.01 10.43
N LEU A 12 13.90 5.13 10.85
CA LEU A 12 14.28 5.66 12.15
C LEU A 12 13.88 7.12 12.33
N GLU A 13 14.11 7.96 11.31
CA GLU A 13 13.70 9.37 11.33
C GLU A 13 12.18 9.51 11.40
N ALA A 14 11.43 8.68 10.68
CA ALA A 14 9.97 8.64 10.76
C ALA A 14 9.49 8.16 12.14
N MET A 15 10.11 7.14 12.73
CA MET A 15 9.84 6.68 14.09
C MET A 15 10.06 7.78 15.13
N GLN A 16 11.18 8.52 15.06
CA GLN A 16 11.46 9.62 15.97
C GLN A 16 10.42 10.74 15.90
N LYS A 17 9.91 11.04 14.70
CA LYS A 17 8.84 12.04 14.53
C LYS A 17 7.49 11.59 15.09
N GLN A 18 7.17 10.30 14.99
CA GLN A 18 5.89 9.75 15.45
C GLN A 18 5.89 9.40 16.95
N ALA A 19 7.06 9.12 17.50
CA ALA A 19 7.27 8.72 18.89
C ALA A 19 7.82 9.85 19.76
N SER A 20 7.37 11.10 19.57
CA SER A 20 7.76 12.23 20.42
C SER A 20 7.33 11.97 21.88
N GLY A 21 8.26 11.53 22.73
CA GLY A 21 8.04 11.15 24.13
C GLY A 21 8.51 9.74 24.49
N MET A 22 8.92 8.93 23.54
CA MET A 22 9.58 7.65 23.77
C MET A 22 11.09 7.84 23.98
N GLY A 23 11.68 6.99 24.84
CA GLY A 23 13.12 6.84 24.97
C GLY A 23 13.79 6.43 23.65
N ASN A 24 14.72 5.50 23.63
CA ASN A 24 15.32 5.03 22.40
C ASN A 24 14.36 4.05 21.66
N PRO A 25 13.74 4.43 20.51
CA PRO A 25 12.73 3.61 19.85
C PRO A 25 13.26 2.25 19.36
N LEU A 26 14.59 2.09 19.25
CA LEU A 26 15.22 0.81 18.89
C LEU A 26 15.31 -0.17 20.07
N VAL A 27 15.30 0.35 21.30
CA VAL A 27 15.40 -0.48 22.51
C VAL A 27 13.99 -0.87 22.99
N ASP A 28 13.05 0.05 22.86
CA ASP A 28 11.69 -0.10 23.42
C ASP A 28 10.72 -0.75 22.44
N ALA A 29 11.01 -0.70 21.15
CA ALA A 29 10.17 -1.30 20.10
C ALA A 29 10.91 -2.45 19.40
N GLY A 30 10.31 -3.63 19.37
CA GLY A 30 10.79 -4.73 18.54
C GLY A 30 10.75 -4.32 17.06
N VAL A 31 11.93 -4.17 16.44
CA VAL A 31 12.04 -3.83 15.02
C VAL A 31 12.05 -5.11 14.21
N SER A 32 11.14 -5.22 13.24
CA SER A 32 11.11 -6.33 12.29
C SER A 32 11.15 -5.82 10.86
N SER A 33 11.79 -6.58 9.97
CA SER A 33 11.76 -6.30 8.53
C SER A 33 10.55 -6.99 7.92
N THR A 34 9.64 -6.24 7.31
CA THR A 34 8.46 -6.78 6.64
C THR A 34 8.75 -7.14 5.18
N ASN A 35 9.73 -6.47 4.54
CA ASN A 35 10.31 -6.83 3.24
C ASN A 35 11.62 -6.05 3.00
N LYS A 36 12.28 -6.22 1.83
CA LYS A 36 13.56 -5.56 1.47
C LYS A 36 13.53 -4.02 1.56
N HIS A 37 12.37 -3.42 1.52
CA HIS A 37 12.17 -1.97 1.39
C HIS A 37 11.42 -1.36 2.56
N ARG A 38 10.87 -2.16 3.48
CA ARG A 38 10.00 -1.69 4.56
C ARG A 38 10.48 -2.22 5.90
N VAL A 39 10.41 -1.35 6.89
CA VAL A 39 10.74 -1.66 8.28
C VAL A 39 9.52 -1.29 9.11
N ALA A 40 9.05 -2.22 9.93
CA ALA A 40 8.00 -1.98 10.89
C ALA A 40 8.51 -2.13 12.31
N PHE A 41 7.91 -1.45 13.26
CA PHE A 41 8.21 -1.59 14.68
C PHE A 41 6.93 -1.84 15.48
N ARG A 42 7.08 -2.50 16.62
CA ARG A 42 5.97 -2.79 17.52
C ARG A 42 5.82 -1.66 18.52
N HIS A 43 4.63 -1.07 18.59
CA HIS A 43 4.25 -0.05 19.56
C HIS A 43 2.90 -0.41 20.15
N GLU A 44 2.82 -0.50 21.48
CA GLU A 44 1.61 -0.93 22.21
C GLU A 44 0.98 -2.24 21.68
N GLY A 45 1.83 -3.20 21.32
CA GLY A 45 1.39 -4.50 20.79
C GLY A 45 0.95 -4.49 19.32
N ARG A 46 0.99 -3.32 18.62
CA ARG A 46 0.63 -3.18 17.21
C ARG A 46 1.85 -2.93 16.34
N LEU A 47 1.85 -3.47 15.14
CA LEU A 47 2.90 -3.21 14.15
C LEU A 47 2.59 -1.90 13.42
N LEU A 48 3.55 -0.96 13.45
CA LEU A 48 3.46 0.33 12.77
C LEU A 48 4.58 0.41 11.73
N GLU A 49 4.24 0.76 10.51
CA GLU A 49 5.20 1.08 9.46
C GLU A 49 5.45 2.60 9.44
N PRO A 50 6.65 3.08 9.85
CA PRO A 50 6.88 4.51 10.07
C PRO A 50 6.84 5.34 8.78
N ILE A 51 7.19 4.76 7.64
CA ILE A 51 7.23 5.48 6.35
C ILE A 51 5.81 5.68 5.80
N ALA A 52 4.96 4.66 5.87
CA ALA A 52 3.59 4.74 5.40
C ALA A 52 2.63 5.33 6.45
N GLY A 53 3.03 5.40 7.73
CA GLY A 53 2.18 5.87 8.82
C GLY A 53 0.96 4.96 9.09
N GLN A 54 1.00 3.73 8.59
CA GLN A 54 -0.10 2.78 8.70
C GLN A 54 0.19 1.72 9.76
N PHE A 55 -0.84 1.32 10.50
CA PHE A 55 -0.75 0.13 11.32
C PHE A 55 -0.75 -1.09 10.41
N VAL A 56 0.33 -1.86 10.47
CA VAL A 56 0.38 -3.17 9.83
C VAL A 56 -0.39 -4.13 10.74
N MET A 57 -1.46 -4.73 10.25
CA MET A 57 -2.18 -5.75 11.02
C MET A 57 -1.28 -6.97 11.17
N ASP A 58 -0.77 -7.18 12.40
CA ASP A 58 0.00 -8.36 12.74
C ASP A 58 -0.94 -9.52 13.02
N PHE A 59 -1.18 -10.34 12.03
CA PHE A 59 -1.97 -11.56 12.17
C PHE A 59 -1.24 -12.67 12.93
N ALA A 60 0.05 -12.47 13.27
CA ALA A 60 0.88 -13.49 13.93
C ALA A 60 0.92 -13.40 15.48
N SER A 61 0.45 -12.32 16.09
CA SER A 61 0.52 -12.18 17.54
C SER A 61 -0.81 -12.45 18.25
N ARG A 62 -1.15 -13.73 18.37
CA ARG A 62 -1.86 -14.18 19.57
C ARG A 62 -0.81 -14.50 20.62
N GLU A 63 -0.56 -13.58 21.54
CA GLU A 63 0.10 -13.92 22.80
C GLU A 63 -0.70 -15.04 23.46
N LYS A 64 -0.05 -16.19 23.61
CA LYS A 64 -0.55 -17.25 24.46
C LYS A 64 -0.61 -16.73 25.89
N VAL A 65 -1.80 -16.41 26.36
CA VAL A 65 -2.05 -16.39 27.80
C VAL A 65 -1.76 -17.80 28.29
N VAL A 66 -0.66 -17.98 29.00
CA VAL A 66 -0.31 -19.24 29.65
C VAL A 66 -1.23 -19.38 30.86
N THR A 67 -2.41 -19.93 30.65
CA THR A 67 -3.15 -20.59 31.71
C THR A 67 -2.66 -22.04 31.73
N SER A 68 -2.07 -22.42 32.86
CA SER A 68 -1.62 -23.79 33.13
C SER A 68 -2.82 -24.70 33.25
N THR A 69 -3.27 -25.24 32.11
CA THR A 69 -4.12 -26.41 32.02
C THR A 69 -3.37 -27.52 31.27
N PRO A 70 -3.61 -28.82 31.59
CA PRO A 70 -2.76 -29.90 31.10
C PRO A 70 -2.75 -29.97 29.59
N ILE A 71 -1.56 -30.17 29.04
CA ILE A 71 -1.26 -30.31 27.61
C ILE A 71 -2.12 -31.46 27.06
N PRO A 72 -3.09 -31.22 26.16
CA PRO A 72 -3.56 -32.26 25.28
C PRO A 72 -2.45 -32.57 24.29
N THR A 73 -2.16 -33.84 24.09
CA THR A 73 -1.28 -34.37 23.05
C THR A 73 -1.47 -33.66 21.71
N PRO A 74 -0.38 -33.41 20.95
CA PRO A 74 -0.47 -32.75 19.66
C PRO A 74 -1.05 -33.73 18.63
N GLU A 75 -2.37 -33.80 18.55
CA GLU A 75 -3.08 -34.34 17.39
C GLU A 75 -3.61 -33.16 16.58
N SER A 76 -2.87 -32.82 15.61
CA SER A 76 -3.09 -32.34 14.25
C SER A 76 -2.00 -31.34 13.89
N SER A 77 -1.08 -31.78 13.03
CA SER A 77 -0.38 -30.89 12.11
C SER A 77 -1.34 -29.82 11.59
N PRO A 78 -0.93 -28.53 11.38
CA PRO A 78 -1.79 -27.55 10.74
C PRO A 78 -2.33 -28.21 9.48
N GLN A 79 -3.64 -28.51 9.49
CA GLN A 79 -4.22 -29.23 8.38
C GLN A 79 -4.10 -28.31 7.17
N GLU A 80 -3.61 -28.84 6.06
CA GLU A 80 -3.59 -28.17 4.75
C GLU A 80 -5.00 -27.68 4.31
N ASN A 81 -5.99 -27.80 5.18
CA ASN A 81 -7.39 -27.42 5.01
C ASN A 81 -7.73 -26.07 5.69
N ASP A 82 -6.76 -25.20 5.97
CA ASP A 82 -7.00 -23.89 6.58
C ASP A 82 -6.59 -22.77 5.63
N ALA A 83 -7.52 -21.87 5.31
CA ALA A 83 -7.27 -20.69 4.49
C ALA A 83 -6.11 -19.84 5.04
N ALA A 84 -5.99 -19.74 6.38
CA ALA A 84 -4.91 -18.97 7.02
C ALA A 84 -3.53 -19.57 6.77
N VAL A 85 -3.40 -20.90 6.70
CA VAL A 85 -2.14 -21.59 6.40
C VAL A 85 -1.71 -21.30 4.96
N TRP A 86 -2.64 -21.41 4.01
CA TRP A 86 -2.37 -21.09 2.61
C TRP A 86 -2.08 -19.61 2.39
N PHE A 87 -2.76 -18.72 3.10
CA PHE A 87 -2.50 -17.29 3.03
C PHE A 87 -1.08 -16.95 3.52
N ALA A 88 -0.67 -17.48 4.68
CA ALA A 88 0.68 -17.30 5.20
C ALA A 88 1.75 -17.87 4.25
N ARG A 89 1.48 -19.02 3.62
CA ARG A 89 2.35 -19.61 2.60
C ARG A 89 2.46 -18.70 1.37
N GLY A 90 1.35 -18.13 0.90
CA GLY A 90 1.34 -17.17 -0.20
C GLY A 90 2.23 -15.97 0.08
N ILE A 91 2.11 -15.35 1.26
CA ILE A 91 2.96 -14.23 1.70
C ILE A 91 4.46 -14.61 1.71
N ALA A 92 4.79 -15.79 2.19
CA ALA A 92 6.19 -16.24 2.23
C ALA A 92 6.80 -16.46 0.82
N LEU A 93 5.96 -16.83 -0.15
CA LEU A 93 6.38 -17.16 -1.52
C LEU A 93 6.39 -15.94 -2.46
N GLU A 94 5.59 -14.91 -2.20
CA GLU A 94 5.46 -13.75 -3.13
C GLU A 94 6.70 -12.87 -3.19
N GLU A 95 7.57 -12.91 -2.17
CA GLU A 95 8.77 -12.08 -2.09
C GLU A 95 9.86 -12.47 -3.10
N ASP A 96 9.93 -13.75 -3.48
CA ASP A 96 10.93 -14.26 -4.43
C ASP A 96 10.30 -14.43 -5.81
N PRO A 97 10.84 -13.76 -6.85
CA PRO A 97 10.37 -13.93 -8.23
C PRO A 97 10.32 -15.38 -8.70
N ALA A 98 11.21 -16.25 -8.19
CA ALA A 98 11.25 -17.66 -8.56
C ALA A 98 10.04 -18.45 -8.03
N THR A 99 9.47 -18.03 -6.90
CA THR A 99 8.36 -18.71 -6.21
C THR A 99 7.00 -18.03 -6.42
N GLN A 100 6.92 -16.93 -7.19
CA GLN A 100 5.67 -16.20 -7.43
C GLN A 100 4.57 -17.07 -8.07
N THR A 101 4.94 -18.10 -8.84
CA THR A 101 3.92 -19.02 -9.39
C THR A 101 3.31 -19.91 -8.32
N GLU A 102 4.12 -20.31 -7.34
CA GLU A 102 3.63 -21.05 -6.17
C GLU A 102 2.78 -20.15 -5.25
N ALA A 103 3.16 -18.85 -5.11
CA ALA A 103 2.36 -17.87 -4.38
C ALA A 103 0.96 -17.71 -4.98
N LEU A 104 0.85 -17.65 -6.32
CA LEU A 104 -0.47 -17.65 -7.00
C LEU A 104 -1.30 -18.88 -6.62
N GLY A 105 -0.70 -20.07 -6.65
CA GLY A 105 -1.38 -21.31 -6.26
C GLY A 105 -1.82 -21.28 -4.80
N ALA A 106 -1.00 -20.75 -3.91
CA ALA A 106 -1.33 -20.63 -2.49
C ALA A 106 -2.51 -19.68 -2.25
N TYR A 107 -2.55 -18.50 -2.87
CA TYR A 107 -3.68 -17.59 -2.74
C TYR A 107 -4.95 -18.13 -3.43
N GLN A 108 -4.83 -18.88 -4.53
CA GLN A 108 -5.98 -19.56 -5.13
C GLN A 108 -6.57 -20.58 -4.17
N LYS A 109 -5.73 -21.33 -3.42
CA LYS A 109 -6.20 -22.24 -2.37
C LYS A 109 -6.95 -21.51 -1.27
N VAL A 110 -6.49 -20.33 -0.84
CA VAL A 110 -7.27 -19.48 0.10
C VAL A 110 -8.68 -19.26 -0.43
N LEU A 111 -8.82 -18.92 -1.70
CA LEU A 111 -10.13 -18.62 -2.30
C LEU A 111 -11.00 -19.85 -2.53
N GLU A 112 -10.43 -21.08 -2.57
CA GLU A 112 -11.22 -22.33 -2.54
C GLU A 112 -11.92 -22.52 -1.20
N PHE A 113 -11.30 -22.09 -0.09
CA PHE A 113 -11.89 -22.16 1.26
C PHE A 113 -12.77 -20.94 1.57
N GLU A 114 -12.29 -19.75 1.21
CA GLU A 114 -12.91 -18.47 1.49
C GLU A 114 -12.97 -17.62 0.22
N SER A 115 -13.97 -17.84 -0.62
CA SER A 115 -14.10 -17.15 -1.92
C SER A 115 -14.17 -15.63 -1.82
N GLY A 116 -14.53 -15.08 -0.65
CA GLY A 116 -14.56 -13.64 -0.36
C GLY A 116 -13.36 -13.13 0.44
N HIS A 117 -12.22 -13.84 0.46
CA HIS A 117 -11.03 -13.38 1.20
C HIS A 117 -10.37 -12.19 0.51
N ALA A 118 -10.73 -10.97 0.95
CA ALA A 118 -10.33 -9.72 0.29
C ALA A 118 -8.81 -9.57 0.13
N ALA A 119 -8.02 -9.90 1.17
CA ALA A 119 -6.56 -9.79 1.11
C ALA A 119 -5.95 -10.77 0.10
N ALA A 120 -6.47 -11.99 -0.02
CA ALA A 120 -6.00 -12.95 -1.04
C ALA A 120 -6.30 -12.45 -2.46
N HIS A 121 -7.47 -11.83 -2.66
CA HIS A 121 -7.78 -11.19 -3.92
C HIS A 121 -6.83 -10.03 -4.24
N ILE A 122 -6.48 -9.17 -3.26
CA ILE A 122 -5.52 -8.08 -3.47
C ILE A 122 -4.15 -8.65 -3.89
N ASN A 123 -3.64 -9.65 -3.17
CA ASN A 123 -2.34 -10.22 -3.46
C ASN A 123 -2.30 -10.92 -4.84
N LEU A 124 -3.36 -11.64 -5.20
CA LEU A 124 -3.51 -12.19 -6.56
C LEU A 124 -3.54 -11.08 -7.60
N GLY A 125 -4.29 -10.01 -7.37
CA GLY A 125 -4.33 -8.84 -8.23
C GLY A 125 -2.94 -8.25 -8.45
N THR A 126 -2.15 -8.09 -7.38
CA THR A 126 -0.79 -7.56 -7.43
C THR A 126 0.16 -8.49 -8.20
N LEU A 127 0.07 -9.80 -7.99
CA LEU A 127 0.88 -10.75 -8.75
C LEU A 127 0.55 -10.73 -10.25
N TYR A 128 -0.74 -10.63 -10.62
CA TYR A 128 -1.14 -10.50 -12.01
C TYR A 128 -0.74 -9.14 -12.61
N TYR A 129 -0.85 -8.05 -11.84
CA TYR A 129 -0.38 -6.73 -12.26
C TYR A 129 1.11 -6.73 -12.59
N ASN A 130 1.94 -7.34 -11.74
CA ASN A 130 3.37 -7.47 -11.96
C ASN A 130 3.72 -8.30 -13.20
N ARG A 131 2.83 -9.20 -13.60
CA ARG A 131 2.93 -9.98 -14.84
C ARG A 131 2.31 -9.28 -16.05
N GLN A 132 1.82 -8.05 -15.87
CA GLN A 132 1.11 -7.27 -16.88
C GLN A 132 -0.20 -7.91 -17.37
N ASP A 133 -0.75 -8.88 -16.64
CA ASP A 133 -2.08 -9.40 -16.87
C ASP A 133 -3.13 -8.49 -16.18
N PHE A 134 -3.32 -7.32 -16.79
CA PHE A 134 -4.22 -6.30 -16.26
C PHE A 134 -5.68 -6.76 -16.19
N THR A 135 -6.08 -7.70 -17.03
CA THR A 135 -7.44 -8.25 -17.00
C THR A 135 -7.70 -9.07 -15.74
N LEU A 136 -6.78 -9.96 -15.39
CA LEU A 136 -6.89 -10.74 -14.16
C LEU A 136 -6.66 -9.88 -12.93
N ALA A 137 -5.73 -8.93 -12.96
CA ALA A 137 -5.51 -7.98 -11.89
C ALA A 137 -6.80 -7.20 -11.56
N GLU A 138 -7.45 -6.61 -12.58
CA GLU A 138 -8.71 -5.90 -12.41
C GLU A 138 -9.81 -6.78 -11.81
N LYS A 139 -9.95 -8.02 -12.32
CA LYS A 139 -10.93 -8.98 -11.80
C LYS A 139 -10.75 -9.19 -10.29
N HIS A 140 -9.51 -9.41 -9.88
CA HIS A 140 -9.20 -9.70 -8.48
C HIS A 140 -9.36 -8.46 -7.58
N TYR A 141 -8.92 -7.27 -8.00
CA TYR A 141 -9.14 -6.05 -7.21
C TYR A 141 -10.63 -5.72 -7.07
N ARG A 142 -11.44 -5.94 -8.11
CA ARG A 142 -12.89 -5.78 -8.01
C ARG A 142 -13.52 -6.79 -7.06
N ALA A 143 -13.06 -8.04 -7.08
CA ALA A 143 -13.52 -9.07 -6.13
C ALA A 143 -13.15 -8.71 -4.68
N ALA A 144 -11.96 -8.17 -4.44
CA ALA A 144 -11.56 -7.66 -3.13
C ALA A 144 -12.51 -6.56 -2.65
N LEU A 145 -12.87 -5.60 -3.52
CA LEU A 145 -13.79 -4.51 -3.20
C LEU A 145 -15.25 -4.96 -3.01
N GLN A 146 -15.65 -6.07 -3.64
CA GLN A 146 -16.95 -6.70 -3.38
C GLN A 146 -16.99 -7.36 -2.00
N ALA A 147 -15.87 -7.94 -1.56
CA ALA A 147 -15.74 -8.56 -0.25
C ALA A 147 -15.60 -7.50 0.87
N ASP A 148 -14.81 -6.47 0.64
CA ASP A 148 -14.65 -5.33 1.56
C ASP A 148 -14.48 -4.01 0.78
N ALA A 149 -15.57 -3.25 0.70
CA ALA A 149 -15.60 -1.94 0.04
C ALA A 149 -14.81 -0.84 0.76
N ARG A 150 -14.21 -1.12 1.92
CA ARG A 150 -13.42 -0.17 2.70
C ARG A 150 -11.91 -0.31 2.49
N TYR A 151 -11.48 -1.12 1.55
CA TYR A 151 -10.07 -1.38 1.29
C TYR A 151 -9.48 -0.28 0.39
N ALA A 152 -8.88 0.76 1.00
CA ALA A 152 -8.28 1.88 0.26
C ALA A 152 -7.19 1.43 -0.72
N LEU A 153 -6.36 0.44 -0.34
CA LEU A 153 -5.33 -0.14 -1.20
C LEU A 153 -5.93 -0.78 -2.46
N ALA A 154 -7.02 -1.53 -2.33
CA ALA A 154 -7.65 -2.16 -3.50
C ALA A 154 -8.22 -1.13 -4.50
N TYR A 155 -8.73 0.00 -4.02
CA TYR A 155 -9.10 1.11 -4.90
C TYR A 155 -7.88 1.73 -5.59
N PHE A 156 -6.78 1.92 -4.86
CA PHE A 156 -5.55 2.46 -5.43
C PHE A 156 -4.99 1.55 -6.52
N ASP A 157 -4.87 0.25 -6.25
CA ASP A 157 -4.33 -0.73 -7.19
C ASP A 157 -5.24 -0.93 -8.40
N LEU A 158 -6.58 -0.93 -8.20
CA LEU A 158 -7.53 -0.90 -9.31
C LEU A 158 -7.35 0.37 -10.16
N GLY A 159 -7.11 1.52 -9.53
CA GLY A 159 -6.80 2.77 -10.23
C GLY A 159 -5.57 2.65 -11.10
N ASN A 160 -4.50 1.98 -10.61
CA ASN A 160 -3.29 1.74 -11.37
C ASN A 160 -3.57 0.88 -12.62
N VAL A 161 -4.32 -0.21 -12.48
CA VAL A 161 -4.73 -1.05 -13.62
C VAL A 161 -5.53 -0.26 -14.66
N LEU A 162 -6.47 0.55 -14.21
CA LEU A 162 -7.32 1.36 -15.09
C LEU A 162 -6.50 2.42 -15.83
N ASP A 163 -5.52 3.03 -15.19
CA ASP A 163 -4.62 4.01 -15.80
C ASP A 163 -3.70 3.35 -16.85
N GLU A 164 -3.11 2.19 -16.53
CA GLU A 164 -2.28 1.42 -17.46
C GLU A 164 -3.06 0.94 -18.69
N THR A 165 -4.35 0.62 -18.53
CA THR A 165 -5.23 0.22 -19.63
C THR A 165 -5.88 1.40 -20.38
N GLY A 166 -5.48 2.64 -20.06
CA GLY A 166 -5.95 3.86 -20.74
C GLY A 166 -7.34 4.33 -20.29
N ARG A 167 -7.94 3.69 -19.31
CA ARG A 167 -9.26 4.04 -18.74
C ARG A 167 -9.13 5.15 -17.68
N VAL A 168 -8.48 6.25 -18.04
CA VAL A 168 -8.03 7.31 -17.12
C VAL A 168 -9.18 7.94 -16.33
N GLN A 169 -10.37 8.08 -16.91
CA GLN A 169 -11.52 8.67 -16.20
C GLN A 169 -12.01 7.76 -15.06
N GLU A 170 -11.98 6.44 -15.26
CA GLU A 170 -12.33 5.48 -14.22
C GLU A 170 -11.23 5.43 -13.14
N ALA A 171 -9.95 5.48 -13.56
CA ALA A 171 -8.82 5.58 -12.63
C ALA A 171 -8.95 6.80 -11.69
N ILE A 172 -9.33 7.97 -12.22
CA ILE A 172 -9.60 9.18 -11.44
C ILE A 172 -10.65 8.92 -10.35
N GLN A 173 -11.76 8.27 -10.69
CA GLN A 173 -12.80 7.99 -9.70
C GLN A 173 -12.31 7.01 -8.63
N THR A 174 -11.57 6.00 -9.07
CA THR A 174 -11.03 4.96 -8.19
C THR A 174 -9.98 5.51 -7.22
N TYR A 175 -9.03 6.33 -7.70
CA TYR A 175 -8.09 7.04 -6.81
C TYR A 175 -8.78 7.98 -5.82
N LYS A 176 -9.87 8.64 -6.23
CA LYS A 176 -10.65 9.47 -5.31
C LYS A 176 -11.28 8.65 -4.19
N MET A 177 -11.76 7.44 -4.50
CA MET A 177 -12.27 6.53 -3.46
C MET A 177 -11.16 6.11 -2.49
N ALA A 178 -9.96 5.78 -3.00
CA ALA A 178 -8.81 5.48 -2.15
C ALA A 178 -8.49 6.64 -1.19
N ILE A 179 -8.46 7.87 -1.70
CA ILE A 179 -8.20 9.08 -0.90
C ILE A 179 -9.33 9.37 0.10
N GLN A 180 -10.59 9.11 -0.28
CA GLN A 180 -11.72 9.29 0.63
C GLN A 180 -11.63 8.35 1.83
N LEU A 181 -11.19 7.12 1.62
CA LEU A 181 -10.99 6.13 2.68
C LEU A 181 -9.70 6.38 3.47
N ALA A 182 -8.64 6.81 2.81
CA ALA A 182 -7.33 7.09 3.41
C ALA A 182 -6.79 8.46 2.91
N PRO A 183 -7.19 9.58 3.54
CA PRO A 183 -6.80 10.93 3.10
C PRO A 183 -5.30 11.22 3.14
N THR A 184 -4.53 10.43 3.88
CA THR A 184 -3.07 10.53 3.97
C THR A 184 -2.33 9.60 3.02
N TYR A 185 -3.01 8.95 2.09
CA TYR A 185 -2.39 8.05 1.14
C TYR A 185 -1.67 8.85 0.04
N ALA A 186 -0.38 9.11 0.27
CA ALA A 186 0.43 9.99 -0.58
C ALA A 186 0.45 9.52 -2.06
N ASP A 187 0.68 8.23 -2.30
CA ASP A 187 0.76 7.68 -3.66
C ASP A 187 -0.55 7.84 -4.44
N ALA A 188 -1.69 7.73 -3.76
CA ALA A 188 -2.99 7.97 -4.39
C ALA A 188 -3.15 9.43 -4.82
N HIS A 189 -2.65 10.39 -4.04
CA HIS A 189 -2.60 11.79 -4.45
C HIS A 189 -1.68 12.02 -5.65
N TYR A 190 -0.50 11.38 -5.65
CA TYR A 190 0.45 11.45 -6.74
C TYR A 190 -0.17 10.94 -8.05
N ASN A 191 -0.72 9.72 -8.05
CA ASN A 191 -1.30 9.11 -9.24
C ASN A 191 -2.57 9.83 -9.73
N LEU A 192 -3.38 10.34 -8.80
CA LEU A 192 -4.54 11.16 -9.16
C LEU A 192 -4.12 12.48 -9.83
N ALA A 193 -3.01 13.09 -9.39
CA ALA A 193 -2.48 14.29 -10.02
C ALA A 193 -1.99 13.98 -11.45
N LEU A 194 -1.26 12.89 -11.66
CA LEU A 194 -0.86 12.42 -12.99
C LEU A 194 -2.07 12.17 -13.90
N ALA A 195 -3.11 11.49 -13.39
CA ALA A 195 -4.33 11.23 -14.14
C ALA A 195 -5.05 12.52 -14.57
N TYR A 196 -5.09 13.55 -13.69
CA TYR A 196 -5.61 14.85 -14.05
C TYR A 196 -4.73 15.60 -15.08
N GLU A 197 -3.43 15.39 -15.11
CA GLU A 197 -2.59 15.94 -16.18
C GLU A 197 -2.89 15.29 -17.53
N LYS A 198 -3.04 13.95 -17.55
CA LYS A 198 -3.45 13.20 -18.76
C LYS A 198 -4.80 13.71 -19.31
N THR A 199 -5.71 14.10 -18.45
CA THR A 199 -7.03 14.65 -18.85
C THR A 199 -7.03 16.16 -19.07
N ARG A 200 -5.87 16.83 -19.03
CA ARG A 200 -5.70 18.28 -19.23
C ARG A 200 -6.46 19.14 -18.21
N GLU A 201 -6.51 18.68 -16.98
CA GLU A 201 -7.15 19.37 -15.85
C GLU A 201 -6.09 19.86 -14.83
N PRO A 202 -5.19 20.78 -15.20
CA PRO A 202 -4.01 21.16 -14.42
C PRO A 202 -4.35 21.74 -13.05
N ARG A 203 -5.48 22.46 -12.91
CA ARG A 203 -5.89 23.01 -11.62
C ARG A 203 -6.29 21.91 -10.60
N LYS A 204 -6.90 20.82 -11.09
CA LYS A 204 -7.20 19.67 -10.25
C LYS A 204 -5.91 18.93 -9.90
N ALA A 205 -5.01 18.73 -10.88
CA ALA A 205 -3.70 18.14 -10.65
C ALA A 205 -2.91 18.92 -9.59
N LEU A 206 -2.88 20.26 -9.66
CA LEU A 206 -2.19 21.14 -8.71
C LEU A 206 -2.59 20.86 -7.26
N LYS A 207 -3.89 20.71 -7.00
CA LYS A 207 -4.41 20.40 -5.66
C LYS A 207 -3.82 19.10 -5.10
N HIS A 208 -3.70 18.07 -5.94
CA HIS A 208 -3.21 16.77 -5.52
C HIS A 208 -1.68 16.72 -5.46
N TRP A 209 -0.96 17.41 -6.35
CA TRP A 209 0.49 17.64 -6.21
C TRP A 209 0.84 18.31 -4.88
N GLN A 210 0.09 19.36 -4.49
CA GLN A 210 0.28 20.04 -3.22
C GLN A 210 -0.05 19.14 -2.02
N ALA A 211 -1.07 18.28 -2.14
CA ALA A 211 -1.39 17.31 -1.11
C ALA A 211 -0.26 16.28 -0.95
N TYR A 212 0.24 15.74 -2.07
CA TYR A 212 1.38 14.81 -2.07
C TYR A 212 2.60 15.41 -1.35
N ILE A 213 3.02 16.63 -1.70
CA ILE A 213 4.19 17.28 -1.08
C ILE A 213 4.01 17.54 0.42
N ARG A 214 2.77 17.75 0.91
CA ARG A 214 2.53 17.86 2.36
C ARG A 214 2.67 16.52 3.08
N LEU A 215 2.32 15.43 2.42
CA LEU A 215 2.37 14.08 2.98
C LEU A 215 3.76 13.46 2.86
N ASP A 216 4.44 13.70 1.75
CA ASP A 216 5.78 13.20 1.45
C ASP A 216 6.68 14.31 0.91
N THR A 217 7.45 14.92 1.82
CA THR A 217 8.32 16.06 1.50
C THR A 217 9.65 15.66 0.87
N THR A 218 10.11 14.45 1.10
CA THR A 218 11.48 13.99 0.80
C THR A 218 11.53 12.72 -0.04
N GLY A 219 10.39 12.12 -0.33
CA GLY A 219 10.28 10.90 -1.11
C GLY A 219 10.81 11.03 -2.54
N PRO A 220 10.98 9.91 -3.22
CA PRO A 220 11.62 9.86 -4.54
C PRO A 220 10.91 10.71 -5.60
N TRP A 221 9.61 10.91 -5.45
CA TRP A 221 8.77 11.66 -6.39
C TRP A 221 8.54 13.12 -6.00
N SER A 222 9.07 13.56 -4.84
CA SER A 222 8.85 14.92 -4.32
C SER A 222 9.42 15.99 -5.24
N VAL A 223 10.58 15.74 -5.88
CA VAL A 223 11.18 16.67 -6.86
C VAL A 223 10.29 16.78 -8.09
N HIS A 224 9.80 15.67 -8.61
CA HIS A 224 8.89 15.68 -9.75
C HIS A 224 7.62 16.47 -9.44
N ALA A 225 6.98 16.21 -8.29
CA ALA A 225 5.77 16.91 -7.88
C ALA A 225 5.97 18.43 -7.75
N ARG A 226 7.11 18.88 -7.16
CA ARG A 226 7.44 20.31 -7.08
C ARG A 226 7.60 20.94 -8.47
N ASN A 227 8.25 20.25 -9.40
CA ASN A 227 8.43 20.73 -10.77
C ASN A 227 7.07 20.88 -11.48
N GLN A 228 6.15 19.92 -11.28
CA GLN A 228 4.80 20.01 -11.85
C GLN A 228 4.02 21.20 -11.27
N ILE A 229 4.10 21.41 -9.96
CA ILE A 229 3.50 22.58 -9.30
C ILE A 229 4.01 23.88 -9.93
N GLN A 230 5.34 24.04 -10.05
CA GLN A 230 5.93 25.24 -10.65
C GLN A 230 5.47 25.44 -12.09
N ARG A 231 5.47 24.39 -12.92
CA ARG A 231 5.01 24.44 -14.31
C ARG A 231 3.58 24.94 -14.44
N ILE A 232 2.67 24.41 -13.61
CA ILE A 232 1.26 24.78 -13.63
C ILE A 232 1.08 26.25 -13.22
N LEU A 233 1.75 26.68 -12.16
CA LEU A 233 1.65 28.05 -11.65
C LEU A 233 2.22 29.09 -12.66
N GLN A 234 3.34 28.77 -13.32
CA GLN A 234 3.90 29.61 -14.37
C GLN A 234 2.95 29.76 -15.56
N ALA A 235 2.34 28.66 -16.01
CA ALA A 235 1.39 28.69 -17.10
C ALA A 235 0.13 29.54 -16.78
N ASP A 236 -0.36 29.49 -15.56
CA ASP A 236 -1.49 30.33 -15.12
C ASP A 236 -1.10 31.80 -15.02
N THR A 237 0.11 32.13 -14.57
CA THR A 237 0.63 33.50 -14.52
C THR A 237 0.73 34.12 -15.92
N LEU A 238 1.27 33.39 -16.90
CA LEU A 238 1.37 33.84 -18.28
C LEU A 238 0.00 34.12 -18.90
N LYS A 239 -1.01 33.28 -18.63
CA LYS A 239 -2.38 33.52 -19.11
C LYS A 239 -2.97 34.83 -18.55
N LEU A 240 -2.76 35.10 -17.26
CA LEU A 240 -3.23 36.33 -16.62
C LEU A 240 -2.58 37.61 -17.19
N VAL A 241 -1.28 37.55 -17.55
CA VAL A 241 -0.57 38.66 -18.17
C VAL A 241 -1.10 38.95 -19.60
N HIS A 242 -1.36 37.89 -20.38
CA HIS A 242 -1.92 38.06 -21.74
C HIS A 242 -3.36 38.58 -21.73
N SER A 243 -4.21 38.11 -20.80
CA SER A 243 -5.61 38.57 -20.69
C SER A 243 -5.75 40.03 -20.21
N ARG A 244 -4.71 40.62 -19.63
CA ARG A 244 -4.69 42.04 -19.23
C ARG A 244 -4.17 42.98 -20.34
N ARG A 245 -3.59 42.43 -21.42
CA ARG A 245 -3.04 43.18 -22.56
C ARG A 245 -3.98 43.18 -23.77
N SER A 246 -5.01 42.36 -23.76
CA SER A 246 -6.11 42.32 -24.73
C SER A 246 -7.34 43.09 -24.20
#